data_63b9bf879480b70f4c3bedfcf24c99ce
#
_entry.id   63b9bf879480b70f4c3bedfcf24c99ce
#
_cell.length_a   1.000
_cell.length_b   1.000
_cell.length_c   1.000
_cell.angle_alpha   90.00
_cell.angle_beta   90.00
_cell.angle_gamma   90.00
#
_symmetry.space_group_name_H-M   'P 1'
#
loop_
_entity.id
_entity.type
_entity.pdbx_description
1 polymer ?
#
loop_
_entity_poly.entity_id
_entity_poly.type
_entity_poly.pdbx_seq_one_letter_code
_entity_poly.pdbx_strand_id
1 'polypeptide(L)'
;MNILEITGEPIGTGGQEMFIINVLRHINMKDLKIDLLTPYYCENEIYREEVVNKGGQVYCIGLPFAPGGFRWNIMKPLNRFLKVNRYDVVHIHSGSTSMLMLCSLVARWNGIKKIIVHSHCTGYVKSMKYYLLKMLTYPVLRFIPSDYCACSVEAGMWKFPMRIVKTKLQVVKNGIDLTKFHMNNEKRM
;
A
#
# COMPACT_ATOMS: atom_id res chain seq x y z
N MET A 1 10.28 5.06 15.98
CA MET A 1 9.67 5.57 14.73
C MET A 1 8.37 4.84 14.47
N ASN A 2 7.27 5.58 14.26
CA ASN A 2 5.93 5.03 14.03
C ASN A 2 5.61 5.03 12.54
N ILE A 3 5.31 3.87 11.99
CA ILE A 3 5.02 3.65 10.58
C ILE A 3 3.57 3.17 10.44
N LEU A 4 2.83 3.77 9.52
CA LEU A 4 1.52 3.31 9.12
C LEU A 4 1.59 2.71 7.71
N GLU A 5 1.33 1.42 7.61
CA GLU A 5 1.11 0.73 6.35
C GLU A 5 -0.37 0.83 5.98
N ILE A 6 -0.71 1.42 4.83
CA ILE A 6 -2.10 1.53 4.38
C ILE A 6 -2.32 0.59 3.19
N THR A 7 -3.23 -0.37 3.31
CA THR A 7 -3.66 -1.20 2.18
C THR A 7 -4.77 -0.52 1.40
N GLY A 8 -4.73 -0.57 0.08
CA GLY A 8 -5.80 -0.04 -0.78
C GLY A 8 -7.00 -0.97 -0.95
N GLU A 9 -6.94 -2.16 -0.36
CA GLU A 9 -7.90 -3.26 -0.47
C GLU A 9 -8.21 -3.81 0.94
N PRO A 10 -9.27 -4.64 1.13
CA PRO A 10 -9.45 -5.39 2.37
C PRO A 10 -8.24 -6.26 2.67
N ILE A 11 -7.94 -6.47 3.96
CA ILE A 11 -6.82 -7.34 4.36
C ILE A 11 -7.27 -8.81 4.23
N GLY A 12 -6.86 -9.44 3.17
CA GLY A 12 -7.11 -10.85 2.86
C GLY A 12 -5.80 -11.63 2.67
N THR A 13 -5.74 -12.40 1.58
CA THR A 13 -4.57 -13.21 1.20
C THR A 13 -3.90 -12.71 -0.09
N GLY A 14 -4.12 -11.46 -0.46
CA GLY A 14 -3.59 -10.85 -1.67
C GLY A 14 -2.08 -10.64 -1.64
N GLY A 15 -1.50 -10.38 -2.81
CA GLY A 15 -0.06 -10.19 -2.95
C GLY A 15 0.49 -8.95 -2.25
N GLN A 16 -0.32 -7.91 -2.07
CA GLN A 16 0.08 -6.69 -1.40
C GLN A 16 0.14 -6.90 0.13
N GLU A 17 -0.86 -7.59 0.71
CA GLU A 17 -0.88 -7.94 2.13
C GLU A 17 0.26 -8.92 2.46
N MET A 18 0.45 -9.94 1.62
CA MET A 18 1.55 -10.88 1.76
C MET A 18 2.91 -10.18 1.74
N PHE A 19 3.08 -9.15 0.88
CA PHE A 19 4.31 -8.35 0.86
C PHE A 19 4.54 -7.65 2.20
N ILE A 20 3.53 -6.96 2.74
CA ILE A 20 3.63 -6.24 4.02
C ILE A 20 3.97 -7.21 5.16
N ILE A 21 3.26 -8.32 5.23
CA ILE A 21 3.48 -9.34 6.28
C ILE A 21 4.86 -9.99 6.16
N ASN A 22 5.33 -10.26 4.94
CA ASN A 22 6.69 -10.78 4.75
C ASN A 22 7.76 -9.77 5.18
N VAL A 23 7.58 -8.48 4.90
CA VAL A 23 8.47 -7.44 5.43
C VAL A 23 8.43 -7.43 6.95
N LEU A 24 7.24 -7.45 7.56
CA LEU A 24 7.05 -7.46 9.01
C LEU A 24 7.73 -8.67 9.69
N ARG A 25 7.69 -9.83 9.07
CA ARG A 25 8.34 -11.05 9.58
C ARG A 25 9.85 -10.94 9.68
N HIS A 26 10.48 -10.26 8.72
CA HIS A 26 11.94 -10.23 8.56
C HIS A 26 12.60 -8.92 9.00
N ILE A 27 11.83 -7.85 9.22
CA ILE A 27 12.39 -6.57 9.66
C ILE A 27 12.76 -6.63 11.16
N ASN A 28 13.86 -5.96 11.50
CA ASN A 28 14.20 -5.74 12.91
C ASN A 28 13.29 -4.64 13.48
N MET A 29 12.44 -5.00 14.44
CA MET A 29 11.46 -4.11 15.08
C MET A 29 12.07 -3.20 16.16
N LYS A 30 13.40 -3.24 16.41
CA LYS A 30 14.03 -2.35 17.38
C LYS A 30 13.76 -0.89 16.99
N ASP A 31 13.17 -0.13 17.89
CA ASP A 31 12.80 1.27 17.71
C ASP A 31 11.75 1.54 16.60
N LEU A 32 11.09 0.49 16.10
CA LEU A 32 10.01 0.60 15.12
C LEU A 32 8.69 0.12 15.72
N LYS A 33 7.62 0.87 15.42
CA LYS A 33 6.24 0.41 15.58
C LYS A 33 5.57 0.49 14.21
N ILE A 34 5.00 -0.62 13.74
CA ILE A 34 4.33 -0.71 12.44
C ILE A 34 2.88 -1.06 12.68
N ASP A 35 2.00 -0.13 12.36
CA ASP A 35 0.56 -0.34 12.37
C ASP A 35 0.06 -0.56 10.93
N LEU A 36 -0.97 -1.36 10.76
CA LEU A 36 -1.61 -1.65 9.49
C LEU A 36 -3.02 -1.07 9.46
N LEU A 37 -3.37 -0.36 8.39
CA LEU A 37 -4.70 0.20 8.20
C LEU A 37 -5.28 -0.22 6.86
N THR A 38 -6.54 -0.68 6.89
CA THR A 38 -7.37 -0.81 5.69
C THR A 38 -8.57 0.14 5.77
N PRO A 39 -8.98 0.77 4.67
CA PRO A 39 -10.25 1.50 4.62
C PRO A 39 -11.47 0.61 4.85
N TYR A 40 -11.33 -0.68 4.70
CA TYR A 40 -12.42 -1.65 4.63
C TYR A 40 -12.45 -2.55 5.85
N TYR A 41 -12.22 -3.83 5.71
CA TYR A 41 -12.25 -4.86 6.74
C TYR A 41 -11.03 -5.76 6.64
N CYS A 42 -10.79 -6.55 7.69
CA CYS A 42 -9.76 -7.57 7.74
C CYS A 42 -10.43 -8.94 7.88
N GLU A 43 -10.23 -9.81 6.89
CA GLU A 43 -10.70 -11.19 6.89
C GLU A 43 -9.63 -12.16 7.41
N ASN A 44 -8.36 -11.75 7.39
CA ASN A 44 -7.25 -12.61 7.73
C ASN A 44 -6.80 -12.35 9.18
N GLU A 45 -7.37 -13.11 10.11
CA GLU A 45 -7.02 -12.99 11.52
C GLU A 45 -5.58 -13.40 11.81
N ILE A 46 -4.98 -14.32 11.03
CA ILE A 46 -3.57 -14.70 11.18
C ILE A 46 -2.66 -13.48 10.96
N TYR A 47 -2.94 -12.68 9.91
CA TYR A 47 -2.16 -11.47 9.66
C TYR A 47 -2.38 -10.41 10.74
N ARG A 48 -3.61 -10.30 11.27
CA ARG A 48 -3.90 -9.44 12.41
C ARG A 48 -3.06 -9.82 13.62
N GLU A 49 -3.05 -11.10 13.99
CA GLU A 49 -2.27 -11.62 15.10
C GLU A 49 -0.76 -11.39 14.89
N GLU A 50 -0.23 -11.61 13.70
CA GLU A 50 1.17 -11.37 13.39
C GLU A 50 1.58 -9.90 13.60
N VAL A 51 0.74 -8.94 13.18
CA VAL A 51 0.98 -7.51 13.40
C VAL A 51 0.97 -7.19 14.89
N VAL A 52 -0.02 -7.69 15.63
CA VAL A 52 -0.15 -7.47 17.08
C VAL A 52 1.02 -8.09 17.85
N ASN A 53 1.44 -9.31 17.51
CA ASN A 53 2.58 -9.98 18.12
C ASN A 53 3.91 -9.26 17.90
N LYS A 54 4.00 -8.43 16.86
CA LYS A 54 5.13 -7.53 16.59
C LYS A 54 4.98 -6.14 17.25
N GLY A 55 3.96 -5.93 18.10
CA GLY A 55 3.72 -4.68 18.83
C GLY A 55 2.95 -3.62 18.03
N GLY A 56 2.44 -3.95 16.86
CA GLY A 56 1.58 -3.10 16.03
C GLY A 56 0.09 -3.27 16.33
N GLN A 57 -0.73 -2.55 15.56
CA GLN A 57 -2.19 -2.63 15.57
C GLN A 57 -2.74 -2.74 14.15
N VAL A 58 -3.89 -3.40 13.99
CA VAL A 58 -4.62 -3.45 12.71
C VAL A 58 -5.92 -2.65 12.84
N TYR A 59 -6.03 -1.62 12.03
CA TYR A 59 -7.18 -0.72 11.99
C TYR A 59 -8.03 -0.94 10.73
N CYS A 60 -9.34 -1.04 10.93
CA CYS A 60 -10.31 -1.12 9.85
C CYS A 60 -11.23 0.10 9.94
N ILE A 61 -11.31 0.91 8.88
CA ILE A 61 -12.21 2.08 8.85
C ILE A 61 -13.68 1.64 8.71
N GLY A 62 -13.93 0.47 8.10
CA GLY A 62 -15.26 -0.11 7.95
C GLY A 62 -16.06 0.46 6.77
N LEU A 63 -15.39 1.00 5.75
CA LEU A 63 -16.07 1.41 4.53
C LEU A 63 -16.48 0.18 3.70
N PRO A 64 -17.60 0.24 2.96
CA PRO A 64 -17.96 -0.83 2.04
C PRO A 64 -16.93 -0.92 0.92
N PHE A 65 -16.49 -2.14 0.62
CA PHE A 65 -15.56 -2.38 -0.48
C PHE A 65 -16.34 -2.63 -1.78
N ALA A 66 -16.01 -1.84 -2.81
CA ALA A 66 -16.46 -2.07 -4.17
C ALA A 66 -15.26 -1.96 -5.12
N PRO A 67 -14.99 -2.96 -5.96
CA PRO A 67 -13.93 -2.89 -6.97
C PRO A 67 -14.18 -1.74 -7.96
N GLY A 68 -13.10 -1.04 -8.34
CA GLY A 68 -13.18 0.08 -9.28
C GLY A 68 -13.68 1.39 -8.64
N GLY A 69 -13.82 2.42 -9.47
CA GLY A 69 -14.30 3.73 -9.04
C GLY A 69 -13.31 4.61 -8.31
N PHE A 70 -13.72 5.84 -8.09
CA PHE A 70 -12.94 6.85 -7.38
C PHE A 70 -13.36 6.87 -5.89
N ARG A 71 -12.41 6.69 -4.99
CA ARG A 71 -12.65 6.37 -3.57
C ARG A 71 -12.61 7.59 -2.66
N TRP A 72 -13.34 8.66 -3.01
CA TRP A 72 -13.38 9.90 -2.21
C TRP A 72 -13.82 9.71 -0.76
N ASN A 73 -14.64 8.72 -0.51
CA ASN A 73 -15.21 8.43 0.82
C ASN A 73 -14.14 8.10 1.87
N ILE A 74 -12.90 7.73 1.47
CA ILE A 74 -11.81 7.49 2.42
C ILE A 74 -11.29 8.77 3.08
N MET A 75 -11.37 9.92 2.42
CA MET A 75 -10.67 11.14 2.86
C MET A 75 -11.08 11.58 4.27
N LYS A 76 -12.37 11.67 4.54
CA LYS A 76 -12.86 12.08 5.86
C LYS A 76 -12.47 11.12 6.99
N PRO A 77 -12.73 9.80 6.87
CA PRO A 77 -12.37 8.84 7.91
C PRO A 77 -10.86 8.75 8.13
N LEU A 78 -10.06 8.71 7.07
CA LEU A 78 -8.59 8.68 7.18
C LEU A 78 -8.05 9.97 7.83
N ASN A 79 -8.61 11.13 7.49
CA ASN A 79 -8.22 12.38 8.12
C ASN A 79 -8.54 12.40 9.63
N ARG A 80 -9.70 11.88 10.04
CA ARG A 80 -10.02 11.73 11.47
C ARG A 80 -9.05 10.80 12.17
N PHE A 81 -8.71 9.67 11.53
CA PHE A 81 -7.77 8.71 12.06
C PHE A 81 -6.38 9.32 12.26
N LEU A 82 -5.84 10.03 11.25
CA LEU A 82 -4.50 10.63 11.32
C LEU A 82 -4.43 11.86 12.23
N LYS A 83 -5.55 12.49 12.57
CA LYS A 83 -5.55 13.58 13.58
C LYS A 83 -5.29 13.08 14.99
N VAL A 84 -5.75 11.88 15.32
CA VAL A 84 -5.61 11.31 16.66
C VAL A 84 -4.43 10.34 16.79
N ASN A 85 -3.99 9.76 15.68
CA ASN A 85 -2.85 8.83 15.63
C ASN A 85 -1.67 9.48 14.90
N ARG A 86 -0.52 9.56 15.56
CA ARG A 86 0.67 10.23 15.04
C ARG A 86 1.64 9.22 14.45
N TYR A 87 2.03 9.45 13.19
CA TYR A 87 2.98 8.63 12.45
C TYR A 87 4.10 9.47 11.85
N ASP A 88 5.30 8.94 11.85
CA ASP A 88 6.48 9.52 11.22
C ASP A 88 6.50 9.24 9.71
N VAL A 89 6.00 8.03 9.35
CA VAL A 89 5.96 7.52 7.98
C VAL A 89 4.58 6.97 7.68
N VAL A 90 4.07 7.27 6.49
CA VAL A 90 2.91 6.60 5.90
C VAL A 90 3.35 5.93 4.61
N HIS A 91 3.16 4.61 4.53
CA HIS A 91 3.45 3.80 3.35
C HIS A 91 2.14 3.26 2.77
N ILE A 92 1.83 3.63 1.55
CA ILE A 92 0.53 3.38 0.92
C ILE A 92 0.69 2.34 -0.17
N HIS A 93 0.06 1.19 0.01
CA HIS A 93 0.06 0.06 -0.91
C HIS A 93 -1.26 0.00 -1.67
N SER A 94 -1.24 0.13 -2.98
CA SER A 94 -2.47 -0.03 -3.76
C SER A 94 -2.23 -0.31 -5.24
N GLY A 95 -3.16 -1.09 -5.81
CA GLY A 95 -3.36 -1.19 -7.24
C GLY A 95 -4.16 -0.02 -7.83
N SER A 96 -4.75 0.86 -7.02
CA SER A 96 -5.56 2.00 -7.43
C SER A 96 -4.79 3.31 -7.37
N THR A 97 -4.67 4.02 -8.50
CA THR A 97 -4.02 5.33 -8.58
C THR A 97 -4.73 6.39 -7.72
N SER A 98 -6.08 6.33 -7.65
CA SER A 98 -6.85 7.26 -6.80
C SER A 98 -6.58 7.02 -5.32
N MET A 99 -6.42 5.79 -4.87
CA MET A 99 -6.04 5.47 -3.49
C MET A 99 -4.68 6.05 -3.14
N LEU A 100 -3.67 5.80 -3.98
CA LEU A 100 -2.32 6.36 -3.79
C LEU A 100 -2.38 7.88 -3.67
N MET A 101 -3.16 8.55 -4.53
CA MET A 101 -3.31 10.00 -4.50
C MET A 101 -4.03 10.50 -3.25
N LEU A 102 -5.21 9.96 -2.95
CA LEU A 102 -6.07 10.46 -1.87
C LEU A 102 -5.43 10.25 -0.49
N CYS A 103 -4.85 9.06 -0.25
CA CYS A 103 -4.14 8.79 1.00
C CYS A 103 -2.91 9.69 1.15
N SER A 104 -2.15 9.95 0.07
CA SER A 104 -1.02 10.87 0.09
C SER A 104 -1.43 12.30 0.44
N LEU A 105 -2.53 12.81 -0.14
CA LEU A 105 -3.07 14.13 0.18
C LEU A 105 -3.45 14.23 1.65
N VAL A 106 -4.21 13.26 2.16
CA VAL A 106 -4.65 13.27 3.56
C VAL A 106 -3.47 13.16 4.51
N ALA A 107 -2.47 12.32 4.21
CA ALA A 107 -1.25 12.22 5.00
C ALA A 107 -0.50 13.56 5.02
N ARG A 108 -0.35 14.24 3.89
CA ARG A 108 0.30 15.54 3.79
C ARG A 108 -0.45 16.62 4.58
N TRP A 109 -1.78 16.67 4.52
CA TRP A 109 -2.61 17.60 5.30
C TRP A 109 -2.47 17.42 6.81
N ASN A 110 -2.14 16.20 7.25
CA ASN A 110 -1.85 15.91 8.66
C ASN A 110 -0.38 16.09 9.03
N GLY A 111 0.42 16.75 8.17
CA GLY A 111 1.80 17.13 8.47
C GLY A 111 2.83 16.02 8.27
N ILE A 112 2.44 14.84 7.76
CA ILE A 112 3.36 13.73 7.52
C ILE A 112 4.25 14.08 6.32
N LYS A 113 5.57 14.07 6.54
CA LYS A 113 6.57 14.43 5.52
C LYS A 113 7.05 13.21 4.72
N LYS A 114 7.19 12.06 5.38
CA LYS A 114 7.64 10.82 4.76
C LYS A 114 6.43 10.02 4.30
N ILE A 115 6.12 10.12 3.01
CA ILE A 115 4.98 9.48 2.38
C ILE A 115 5.51 8.62 1.24
N ILE A 116 5.39 7.30 1.38
CA ILE A 116 5.82 6.32 0.39
C ILE A 116 4.58 5.81 -0.34
N VAL A 117 4.62 5.77 -1.66
CA VAL A 117 3.58 5.18 -2.49
C VAL A 117 4.10 3.95 -3.19
N HIS A 118 3.39 2.83 -3.09
CA HIS A 118 3.81 1.54 -3.61
C HIS A 118 2.76 0.95 -4.57
N SER A 119 3.13 0.78 -5.82
CA SER A 119 2.29 0.17 -6.84
C SER A 119 2.48 -1.33 -6.88
N HIS A 120 1.42 -2.10 -6.63
CA HIS A 120 1.46 -3.56 -6.60
C HIS A 120 0.94 -4.25 -7.87
N CYS A 121 0.37 -3.51 -8.81
CA CYS A 121 -0.13 -4.11 -10.05
C CYS A 121 -0.05 -3.17 -11.25
N THR A 122 -0.05 -3.76 -12.42
CA THR A 122 -0.35 -3.08 -13.68
C THR A 122 -1.87 -2.94 -13.82
N GLY A 123 -2.33 -2.01 -14.68
CA GLY A 123 -3.72 -1.96 -15.09
C GLY A 123 -4.02 -2.96 -16.21
N TYR A 124 -5.29 -3.20 -16.49
CA TYR A 124 -5.72 -4.14 -17.53
C TYR A 124 -5.85 -3.50 -18.91
N VAL A 125 -6.39 -2.30 -19.00
CA VAL A 125 -6.68 -1.61 -20.28
C VAL A 125 -6.37 -0.12 -20.17
N LYS A 126 -5.70 0.43 -21.16
CA LYS A 126 -5.48 1.87 -21.33
C LYS A 126 -6.70 2.51 -22.00
N SER A 127 -7.78 2.67 -21.24
CA SER A 127 -9.01 3.31 -21.70
C SER A 127 -8.95 4.84 -21.57
N MET A 128 -9.92 5.55 -22.16
CA MET A 128 -10.06 7.00 -21.96
C MET A 128 -10.18 7.36 -20.47
N LYS A 129 -10.90 6.55 -19.66
CA LYS A 129 -10.98 6.72 -18.20
C LYS A 129 -9.62 6.62 -17.52
N TYR A 130 -8.75 5.73 -17.99
CA TYR A 130 -7.38 5.64 -17.48
C TYR A 130 -6.58 6.93 -17.74
N TYR A 131 -6.63 7.48 -18.93
CA TYR A 131 -5.91 8.72 -19.25
C TYR A 131 -6.46 9.93 -18.49
N LEU A 132 -7.77 10.04 -18.33
CA LEU A 132 -8.39 11.08 -17.52
C LEU A 132 -7.98 10.97 -16.06
N LEU A 133 -8.04 9.77 -15.48
CA LEU A 133 -7.58 9.50 -14.11
C LEU A 133 -6.10 9.87 -13.95
N LYS A 134 -5.27 9.51 -14.92
CA LYS A 134 -3.85 9.86 -14.95
C LYS A 134 -3.64 11.37 -14.92
N MET A 135 -4.36 12.09 -15.76
CA MET A 135 -4.29 13.56 -15.84
C MET A 135 -4.65 14.20 -14.48
N LEU A 136 -5.70 13.71 -13.82
CA LEU A 136 -6.15 14.23 -12.52
C LEU A 136 -5.22 13.88 -11.36
N THR A 137 -4.62 12.69 -11.38
CA THR A 137 -3.84 12.18 -10.25
C THR A 137 -2.34 12.51 -10.35
N TYR A 138 -1.79 12.69 -11.54
CA TYR A 138 -0.37 12.91 -11.75
C TYR A 138 0.21 14.15 -11.08
N PRO A 139 -0.45 15.32 -11.06
CA PRO A 139 0.10 16.46 -10.34
C PRO A 139 0.32 16.16 -8.86
N VAL A 140 -0.65 15.51 -8.22
CA VAL A 140 -0.55 15.13 -6.81
C VAL A 140 0.56 14.10 -6.61
N LEU A 141 0.54 13.01 -7.38
CA LEU A 141 1.53 11.93 -7.29
C LEU A 141 2.94 12.38 -7.69
N ARG A 142 3.11 13.51 -8.36
CA ARG A 142 4.41 14.08 -8.68
C ARG A 142 5.03 14.83 -7.52
N PHE A 143 4.23 15.50 -6.67
CA PHE A 143 4.74 16.48 -5.72
C PHE A 143 4.49 16.12 -4.26
N ILE A 144 3.50 15.30 -3.94
CA ILE A 144 3.11 15.00 -2.57
C ILE A 144 3.91 13.86 -1.95
N PRO A 145 4.04 12.67 -2.60
CA PRO A 145 4.87 11.61 -2.05
C PRO A 145 6.35 12.00 -1.99
N SER A 146 7.04 11.52 -0.98
CA SER A 146 8.50 11.67 -0.87
C SER A 146 9.23 10.56 -1.64
N ASP A 147 8.67 9.33 -1.65
CA ASP A 147 9.29 8.14 -2.21
C ASP A 147 8.28 7.30 -3.02
N TYR A 148 8.81 6.54 -3.96
CA TYR A 148 8.02 5.78 -4.93
C TYR A 148 8.57 4.37 -5.06
N CYS A 149 7.72 3.39 -4.79
CA CYS A 149 8.02 1.97 -4.92
C CYS A 149 7.05 1.30 -5.91
N ALA A 150 7.51 0.26 -6.56
CA ALA A 150 6.65 -0.63 -7.34
C ALA A 150 7.22 -2.05 -7.37
N CYS A 151 6.36 -3.05 -7.52
CA CYS A 151 6.78 -4.45 -7.66
C CYS A 151 7.49 -4.73 -9.01
N SER A 152 7.31 -3.86 -10.02
CA SER A 152 8.03 -3.85 -11.29
C SER A 152 8.08 -2.46 -11.90
N VAL A 153 8.95 -2.26 -12.89
CA VAL A 153 9.01 -1.01 -13.66
C VAL A 153 7.65 -0.73 -14.33
N GLU A 154 7.03 -1.75 -14.89
CA GLU A 154 5.72 -1.66 -15.56
C GLU A 154 4.63 -1.21 -14.59
N ALA A 155 4.59 -1.78 -13.38
CA ALA A 155 3.65 -1.35 -12.34
C ALA A 155 3.85 0.13 -11.97
N GLY A 156 5.10 0.60 -11.92
CA GLY A 156 5.43 2.01 -11.74
C GLY A 156 4.95 2.88 -12.89
N MET A 157 5.19 2.47 -14.14
CA MET A 157 4.75 3.19 -15.35
C MET A 157 3.23 3.36 -15.44
N TRP A 158 2.47 2.40 -14.92
CA TRP A 158 1.01 2.49 -14.87
C TRP A 158 0.51 3.57 -13.90
N LYS A 159 1.18 3.78 -12.78
CA LYS A 159 0.69 4.62 -11.68
C LYS A 159 1.36 5.99 -11.63
N PHE A 160 2.64 6.07 -11.91
CA PHE A 160 3.44 7.27 -11.68
C PHE A 160 3.76 8.03 -12.97
N PRO A 161 4.02 9.37 -12.88
CA PRO A 161 4.56 10.13 -13.99
C PRO A 161 5.89 9.55 -14.49
N MET A 162 6.11 9.54 -15.81
CA MET A 162 7.31 8.96 -16.42
C MET A 162 8.60 9.56 -15.86
N ARG A 163 8.62 10.86 -15.52
CA ARG A 163 9.77 11.48 -14.86
C ARG A 163 10.10 10.79 -13.53
N ILE A 164 9.08 10.51 -12.71
CA ILE A 164 9.26 9.80 -11.43
C ILE A 164 9.79 8.39 -11.67
N VAL A 165 9.22 7.67 -12.64
CA VAL A 165 9.67 6.31 -12.98
C VAL A 165 11.15 6.28 -13.35
N LYS A 166 11.62 7.27 -14.12
CA LYS A 166 13.02 7.34 -14.58
C LYS A 166 14.01 7.78 -13.50
N THR A 167 13.59 8.55 -12.51
CA THR A 167 14.53 9.23 -11.60
C THR A 167 14.40 8.87 -10.14
N LYS A 168 13.25 8.36 -9.70
CA LYS A 168 12.95 8.15 -8.27
C LYS A 168 12.34 6.79 -7.93
N LEU A 169 11.88 6.03 -8.93
CA LEU A 169 11.23 4.76 -8.69
C LEU A 169 12.23 3.74 -8.14
N GLN A 170 11.87 3.13 -7.01
CA GLN A 170 12.54 1.98 -6.45
C GLN A 170 11.71 0.72 -6.78
N VAL A 171 12.32 -0.23 -7.47
CA VAL A 171 11.67 -1.51 -7.75
C VAL A 171 11.93 -2.45 -6.59
N VAL A 172 10.86 -2.79 -5.87
CA VAL A 172 10.89 -3.72 -4.73
C VAL A 172 10.06 -4.95 -5.13
N LYS A 173 10.74 -6.02 -5.51
CA LYS A 173 10.09 -7.27 -5.91
C LYS A 173 9.41 -7.93 -4.73
N ASN A 174 8.25 -8.53 -4.98
CA ASN A 174 7.58 -9.36 -3.98
C ASN A 174 8.45 -10.58 -3.66
N GLY A 175 8.97 -10.64 -2.45
CA GLY A 175 9.70 -11.79 -1.95
C GLY A 175 8.74 -12.91 -1.55
N ILE A 176 9.14 -14.16 -1.79
CA ILE A 176 8.47 -15.34 -1.25
C ILE A 176 9.46 -16.12 -0.38
N ASP A 177 8.96 -16.67 0.71
CA ASP A 177 9.75 -17.54 1.57
C ASP A 177 9.89 -18.93 0.93
N LEU A 178 11.03 -19.16 0.30
CA LEU A 178 11.30 -20.42 -0.42
C LEU A 178 11.38 -21.63 0.51
N THR A 179 11.57 -21.45 1.80
CA THR A 179 11.62 -22.59 2.75
C THR A 179 10.28 -23.30 2.87
N LYS A 180 9.19 -22.62 2.51
CA LYS A 180 7.84 -23.17 2.48
C LYS A 180 7.50 -23.95 1.22
N PHE A 181 8.36 -23.91 0.21
CA PHE A 181 8.17 -24.55 -1.09
C PHE A 181 9.17 -25.68 -1.26
N HIS A 182 8.82 -26.88 -0.82
CA HIS A 182 9.59 -28.09 -1.08
C HIS A 182 9.10 -28.75 -2.36
N MET A 183 10.02 -29.04 -3.30
CA MET A 183 9.68 -29.90 -4.44
C MET A 183 9.43 -31.31 -3.92
N ASN A 184 8.16 -31.75 -3.91
CA ASN A 184 7.82 -33.12 -3.65
C ASN A 184 7.92 -33.92 -4.96
N ASN A 185 9.06 -34.60 -5.15
CA ASN A 185 9.33 -35.40 -6.35
C ASN A 185 8.41 -36.63 -6.48
N GLU A 186 7.72 -37.03 -5.40
CA GLU A 186 6.83 -38.23 -5.40
C GLU A 186 5.46 -37.96 -6.06
N LYS A 187 5.06 -36.72 -6.30
CA LYS A 187 3.79 -36.35 -6.94
C LYS A 187 3.88 -36.12 -8.45
N ARG A 188 4.99 -36.50 -9.08
CA ARG A 188 5.23 -36.37 -10.52
C ARG A 188 5.12 -37.70 -11.28
N MET A 189 4.46 -38.73 -10.72
CA MET A 189 4.12 -39.95 -11.45
C MET A 189 2.63 -39.96 -11.77
#